data_8451bb248ea441026854fea4fef2d43c
#
_entry.id   8451bb248ea441026854fea4fef2d43c
#
_cell.length_a   1.000
_cell.length_b   1.000
_cell.length_c   1.000
_cell.angle_alpha   90.00
_cell.angle_beta   90.00
_cell.angle_gamma   90.00
#
_symmetry.space_group_name_H-M   'P 1'
#
loop_
_entity.id
_entity.type
_entity.pdbx_description
1 polymer ?
#
loop_
_entity_poly.entity_id
_entity_poly.type
_entity_poly.pdbx_seq_one_letter_code
_entity_poly.pdbx_strand_id
1 'polypeptide(L)'
;MSINLKEEEQIFAVREFNRFYTARLGLLRKRHLGGDLSLTEARILYEIGARPGLTASSLRETLGLNAGYISRSLALLTKRKMVRQTASTQDGREKLLTLSPAGESTVAWLNEQSALQIQGLLANVSSADRAVLLESLAKIRSILSEPKAGSVRIVRLSQPNDDAIRLLQEYYEAVHVVQRDTPEAIQKIIDDPCSGVWLAYLEEKAVGCVVLRALDSIPFAGECKRLYVQPASRGHRIAEKLLDAQEEFARSQNLRWIYLDSYDDLKVAIALYRRRGYVSCERYNDNPQATVFLRRNIAPRA
;
A
#
# COMPACT_ATOMS: atom_id res chain seq x y z
N MET A 1 16.68 1.06 -29.41
CA MET A 1 15.38 0.60 -28.92
C MET A 1 14.34 1.56 -29.48
N SER A 2 13.51 1.13 -30.44
CA SER A 2 12.46 1.99 -31.01
C SER A 2 11.29 2.00 -30.04
N ILE A 3 10.98 3.15 -29.47
CA ILE A 3 9.79 3.35 -28.61
C ILE A 3 8.56 3.28 -29.52
N ASN A 4 7.53 2.57 -29.09
CA ASN A 4 6.26 2.47 -29.80
C ASN A 4 5.51 3.83 -29.71
N LEU A 5 4.79 4.27 -30.75
CA LEU A 5 3.98 5.49 -30.77
C LEU A 5 3.08 5.65 -29.54
N LYS A 6 2.46 4.60 -29.07
CA LYS A 6 1.63 4.58 -27.86
C LYS A 6 2.46 4.87 -26.58
N GLU A 7 3.70 4.42 -26.53
CA GLU A 7 4.63 4.65 -25.43
C GLU A 7 5.13 6.09 -25.44
N GLU A 8 5.35 6.68 -26.62
CA GLU A 8 5.72 8.10 -26.77
C GLU A 8 4.61 9.03 -26.26
N GLU A 9 3.35 8.74 -26.59
CA GLU A 9 2.19 9.49 -26.10
C GLU A 9 2.07 9.43 -24.56
N GLN A 10 2.30 8.26 -23.96
CA GLN A 10 2.29 8.09 -22.50
C GLN A 10 3.42 8.90 -21.83
N ILE A 11 4.63 8.80 -22.38
CA ILE A 11 5.78 9.56 -21.88
C ILE A 11 5.51 11.07 -21.99
N PHE A 12 4.94 11.52 -23.10
CA PHE A 12 4.60 12.93 -23.31
C PHE A 12 3.60 13.42 -22.25
N ALA A 13 2.50 12.68 -22.02
CA ALA A 13 1.46 13.04 -21.06
C ALA A 13 2.02 13.17 -19.63
N VAL A 14 2.85 12.22 -19.19
CA VAL A 14 3.49 12.29 -17.85
C VAL A 14 4.44 13.48 -17.75
N ARG A 15 5.23 13.76 -18.80
CA ARG A 15 6.14 14.93 -18.82
C ARG A 15 5.38 16.25 -18.80
N GLU A 16 4.25 16.34 -19.50
CA GLU A 16 3.37 17.53 -19.48
C GLU A 16 2.82 17.77 -18.09
N PHE A 17 2.25 16.73 -17.47
CA PHE A 17 1.75 16.82 -16.10
C PHE A 17 2.83 17.27 -15.12
N ASN A 18 4.04 16.71 -15.20
CA ASN A 18 5.15 17.10 -14.34
C ASN A 18 5.50 18.59 -14.50
N ARG A 19 5.59 19.09 -15.75
CA ARG A 19 5.85 20.52 -16.01
C ARG A 19 4.75 21.42 -15.44
N PHE A 20 3.49 21.06 -15.69
CA PHE A 20 2.34 21.79 -15.17
C PHE A 20 2.35 21.83 -13.64
N TYR A 21 2.48 20.68 -13.00
CA TYR A 21 2.35 20.56 -11.55
C TYR A 21 3.49 21.22 -10.78
N THR A 22 4.72 21.06 -11.25
CA THR A 22 5.89 21.74 -10.65
C THR A 22 5.83 23.26 -10.78
N ALA A 23 5.36 23.77 -11.93
CA ALA A 23 5.13 25.21 -12.12
C ALA A 23 4.00 25.70 -11.21
N ARG A 24 2.89 24.97 -11.12
CA ARG A 24 1.72 25.32 -10.29
C ARG A 24 2.03 25.40 -8.81
N LEU A 25 2.91 24.51 -8.31
CA LEU A 25 3.40 24.52 -6.93
C LEU A 25 4.58 25.48 -6.70
N GLY A 26 5.09 26.14 -7.74
CA GLY A 26 6.23 27.05 -7.62
C GLY A 26 7.52 26.36 -7.15
N LEU A 27 7.69 25.05 -7.43
CA LEU A 27 8.84 24.26 -6.96
C LEU A 27 10.16 24.66 -7.61
N LEU A 28 10.12 25.39 -8.72
CA LEU A 28 11.31 25.94 -9.43
C LEU A 28 11.87 27.22 -8.80
N ARG A 29 11.19 27.75 -7.79
CA ARG A 29 11.66 28.96 -7.09
C ARG A 29 12.88 28.61 -6.24
N LYS A 30 13.87 29.53 -6.21
CA LYS A 30 15.10 29.36 -5.42
C LYS A 30 14.81 29.21 -3.92
N ARG A 31 13.77 29.87 -3.42
CA ARG A 31 13.31 29.80 -2.01
C ARG A 31 11.96 29.12 -1.94
N HIS A 32 11.86 28.11 -1.09
CA HIS A 32 10.64 27.32 -0.92
C HIS A 32 9.62 28.07 -0.05
N LEU A 33 8.39 28.14 -0.54
CA LEU A 33 7.25 28.78 0.16
C LEU A 33 7.50 30.22 0.63
N GLY A 34 8.41 30.93 -0.01
CA GLY A 34 8.79 32.30 0.39
C GLY A 34 9.74 32.40 1.58
N GLY A 35 10.16 31.28 2.15
CA GLY A 35 11.13 31.20 3.25
C GLY A 35 12.58 31.28 2.80
N ASP A 36 13.51 31.07 3.74
CA ASP A 36 14.97 31.14 3.49
C ASP A 36 15.62 29.82 3.11
N LEU A 37 14.83 28.74 3.03
CA LEU A 37 15.29 27.40 2.69
C LEU A 37 14.99 27.06 1.22
N SER A 38 15.87 26.27 0.62
CA SER A 38 15.57 25.56 -0.61
C SER A 38 14.53 24.44 -0.36
N LEU A 39 13.87 23.97 -1.41
CA LEU A 39 12.95 22.82 -1.33
C LEU A 39 13.62 21.59 -0.69
N THR A 40 14.88 21.34 -1.04
CA THR A 40 15.61 20.17 -0.51
C THR A 40 15.92 20.32 0.98
N GLU A 41 16.33 21.51 1.44
CA GLU A 41 16.57 21.78 2.86
C GLU A 41 15.29 21.65 3.68
N ALA A 42 14.18 22.19 3.18
CA ALA A 42 12.86 22.04 3.79
C ALA A 42 12.45 20.55 3.87
N ARG A 43 12.70 19.78 2.81
CA ARG A 43 12.41 18.34 2.78
C ARG A 43 13.26 17.55 3.78
N ILE A 44 14.55 17.89 3.93
CA ILE A 44 15.42 17.27 4.94
C ILE A 44 14.88 17.52 6.35
N LEU A 45 14.49 18.76 6.69
CA LEU A 45 13.90 19.06 7.99
C LEU A 45 12.61 18.28 8.22
N TYR A 46 11.75 18.20 7.22
CA TYR A 46 10.51 17.44 7.29
C TYR A 46 10.75 15.96 7.59
N GLU A 47 11.69 15.31 6.89
CA GLU A 47 12.01 13.88 7.11
C GLU A 47 12.59 13.64 8.52
N ILE A 48 13.44 14.53 9.02
CA ILE A 48 13.99 14.44 10.39
C ILE A 48 12.88 14.62 11.43
N GLY A 49 11.94 15.55 11.22
CA GLY A 49 10.81 15.77 12.11
C GLY A 49 9.82 14.60 12.13
N ALA A 50 9.56 14.00 10.98
CA ALA A 50 8.66 12.86 10.84
C ALA A 50 9.25 11.57 11.46
N ARG A 51 10.58 11.43 11.48
CA ARG A 51 11.30 10.24 11.98
C ARG A 51 12.54 10.65 12.77
N PRO A 52 12.39 11.05 14.04
CA PRO A 52 13.52 11.41 14.89
C PRO A 52 14.50 10.23 15.02
N GLY A 53 15.80 10.53 14.97
CA GLY A 53 16.85 9.52 15.05
C GLY A 53 17.28 8.94 13.70
N LEU A 54 16.85 9.54 12.57
CA LEU A 54 17.39 9.19 11.25
C LEU A 54 18.90 9.46 11.19
N THR A 55 19.61 8.65 10.38
CA THR A 55 21.01 8.89 10.02
C THR A 55 21.12 9.63 8.68
N ALA A 56 22.29 10.20 8.38
CA ALA A 56 22.55 10.79 7.06
C ALA A 56 22.45 9.75 5.93
N SER A 57 22.77 8.49 6.20
CA SER A 57 22.61 7.38 5.25
C SER A 57 21.13 7.14 4.93
N SER A 58 20.29 7.03 5.96
CA SER A 58 18.85 6.85 5.80
C SER A 58 18.19 8.01 5.05
N LEU A 59 18.62 9.25 5.30
CA LEU A 59 18.16 10.43 4.54
C LEU A 59 18.55 10.36 3.07
N ARG A 60 19.77 9.93 2.78
CA ARG A 60 20.26 9.75 1.41
C ARG A 60 19.39 8.77 0.63
N GLU A 61 19.10 7.61 1.21
CA GLU A 61 18.25 6.60 0.61
C GLU A 61 16.82 7.10 0.42
N THR A 62 16.24 7.73 1.45
CA THR A 62 14.86 8.23 1.40
C THR A 62 14.67 9.33 0.33
N LEU A 63 15.67 10.20 0.16
CA LEU A 63 15.57 11.37 -0.74
C LEU A 63 16.22 11.15 -2.11
N GLY A 64 16.89 10.02 -2.34
CA GLY A 64 17.61 9.74 -3.58
C GLY A 64 18.76 10.73 -3.86
N LEU A 65 19.37 11.33 -2.83
CA LEU A 65 20.38 12.38 -2.96
C LEU A 65 21.80 11.81 -2.76
N ASN A 66 22.79 12.44 -3.39
CA ASN A 66 24.18 12.05 -3.18
C ASN A 66 24.72 12.46 -1.79
N ALA A 67 25.70 11.71 -1.29
CA ALA A 67 26.25 11.89 0.06
C ALA A 67 26.84 13.30 0.29
N GLY A 68 27.52 13.86 -0.70
CA GLY A 68 28.13 15.20 -0.59
C GLY A 68 27.08 16.30 -0.47
N TYR A 69 25.94 16.15 -1.14
CA TYR A 69 24.84 17.14 -1.03
C TYR A 69 24.17 17.07 0.34
N ILE A 70 23.85 15.87 0.82
CA ILE A 70 23.27 15.67 2.16
C ILE A 70 24.21 16.23 3.24
N SER A 71 25.50 15.94 3.16
CA SER A 71 26.49 16.43 4.14
C SER A 71 26.53 17.96 4.18
N ARG A 72 26.58 18.64 3.02
CA ARG A 72 26.55 20.12 2.96
C ARG A 72 25.25 20.71 3.51
N SER A 73 24.10 20.12 3.16
CA SER A 73 22.80 20.58 3.65
C SER A 73 22.67 20.40 5.17
N LEU A 74 23.10 19.26 5.70
CA LEU A 74 23.10 19.01 7.15
C LEU A 74 24.05 19.97 7.90
N ALA A 75 25.24 20.24 7.34
CA ALA A 75 26.18 21.22 7.92
C ALA A 75 25.55 22.61 8.00
N LEU A 76 24.87 23.04 6.92
CA LEU A 76 24.16 24.32 6.89
C LEU A 76 23.02 24.38 7.91
N LEU A 77 22.18 23.36 7.97
CA LEU A 77 21.04 23.27 8.90
C LEU A 77 21.51 23.21 10.37
N THR A 78 22.62 22.52 10.62
CA THR A 78 23.26 22.49 11.95
C THR A 78 23.83 23.88 12.32
N LYS A 79 24.51 24.54 11.39
CA LYS A 79 24.99 25.92 11.56
C LYS A 79 23.85 26.90 11.85
N ARG A 80 22.69 26.72 11.21
CA ARG A 80 21.46 27.48 11.48
C ARG A 80 20.75 27.06 12.77
N LYS A 81 21.31 26.13 13.52
CA LYS A 81 20.76 25.59 14.77
C LYS A 81 19.37 24.93 14.61
N MET A 82 19.04 24.45 13.42
CA MET A 82 17.76 23.77 13.14
C MET A 82 17.83 22.25 13.37
N VAL A 83 19.02 21.65 13.20
CA VAL A 83 19.27 20.22 13.37
C VAL A 83 20.32 19.99 14.44
N ARG A 84 20.12 18.99 15.29
CA ARG A 84 21.09 18.45 16.25
C ARG A 84 21.59 17.11 15.76
N GLN A 85 22.84 16.82 16.03
CA GLN A 85 23.49 15.55 15.74
C GLN A 85 24.03 14.96 17.05
N THR A 86 23.58 13.75 17.40
CA THR A 86 24.05 13.02 18.58
C THR A 86 24.69 11.70 18.14
N ALA A 87 25.73 11.24 18.82
CA ALA A 87 26.32 9.94 18.52
C ALA A 87 25.28 8.82 18.77
N SER A 88 25.24 7.82 17.91
CA SER A 88 24.43 6.63 18.13
C SER A 88 24.99 5.82 19.31
N THR A 89 24.12 5.31 20.16
CA THR A 89 24.51 4.39 21.23
C THR A 89 24.79 2.99 20.75
N GLN A 90 24.37 2.64 19.51
CA GLN A 90 24.57 1.32 18.91
C GLN A 90 25.83 1.27 18.03
N ASP A 91 26.12 2.33 17.29
CA ASP A 91 27.35 2.49 16.51
C ASP A 91 27.84 3.93 16.64
N GLY A 92 28.91 4.13 17.40
CA GLY A 92 29.49 5.46 17.65
C GLY A 92 29.99 6.19 16.40
N ARG A 93 30.04 5.53 15.24
CA ARG A 93 30.38 6.14 13.94
C ARG A 93 29.18 6.83 13.31
N GLU A 94 27.97 6.44 13.67
CA GLU A 94 26.74 7.01 13.15
C GLU A 94 26.26 8.18 14.03
N LYS A 95 25.75 9.22 13.36
CA LYS A 95 25.12 10.36 14.02
C LYS A 95 23.62 10.32 13.78
N LEU A 96 22.87 10.33 14.87
CA LEU A 96 21.42 10.45 14.88
C LEU A 96 21.02 11.91 14.72
N LEU A 97 20.06 12.16 13.84
CA LEU A 97 19.56 13.51 13.52
C LEU A 97 18.23 13.75 14.24
N THR A 98 18.13 14.89 14.88
CA THR A 98 16.89 15.37 15.51
C THR A 98 16.70 16.85 15.21
N LEU A 99 15.45 17.32 15.21
CA LEU A 99 15.18 18.75 15.14
C LEU A 99 15.56 19.41 16.48
N SER A 100 15.98 20.66 16.40
CA SER A 100 16.00 21.56 17.56
C SER A 100 14.65 22.27 17.67
N PRO A 101 14.37 23.01 18.76
CA PRO A 101 13.17 23.85 18.85
C PRO A 101 13.02 24.84 17.67
N ALA A 102 14.13 25.40 17.18
CA ALA A 102 14.12 26.25 15.99
C ALA A 102 13.78 25.46 14.71
N GLY A 103 14.26 24.22 14.59
CA GLY A 103 13.90 23.31 13.49
C GLY A 103 12.42 22.93 13.52
N GLU A 104 11.89 22.59 14.70
CA GLU A 104 10.47 22.28 14.89
C GLU A 104 9.57 23.47 14.52
N SER A 105 9.89 24.67 14.98
CA SER A 105 9.18 25.90 14.61
C SER A 105 9.24 26.17 13.11
N THR A 106 10.39 25.90 12.47
CA THR A 106 10.54 26.05 11.02
C THR A 106 9.68 25.03 10.26
N VAL A 107 9.63 23.77 10.68
CA VAL A 107 8.76 22.75 10.07
C VAL A 107 7.29 23.10 10.25
N ALA A 108 6.89 23.56 11.42
CA ALA A 108 5.52 24.02 11.67
C ALA A 108 5.12 25.16 10.73
N TRP A 109 5.96 26.17 10.57
CA TRP A 109 5.75 27.27 9.62
C TRP A 109 5.67 26.79 8.18
N LEU A 110 6.57 25.89 7.75
CA LEU A 110 6.55 25.32 6.40
C LEU A 110 5.25 24.57 6.12
N ASN A 111 4.75 23.80 7.10
CA ASN A 111 3.48 23.10 7.00
C ASN A 111 2.30 24.07 6.84
N GLU A 112 2.28 25.14 7.61
CA GLU A 112 1.25 26.18 7.51
C GLU A 112 1.28 26.86 6.14
N GLN A 113 2.45 27.28 5.65
CA GLN A 113 2.59 27.91 4.32
C GLN A 113 2.19 26.95 3.19
N SER A 114 2.56 25.67 3.31
CA SER A 114 2.13 24.63 2.36
C SER A 114 0.60 24.45 2.37
N ALA A 115 -0.01 24.41 3.56
CA ALA A 115 -1.45 24.30 3.70
C ALA A 115 -2.18 25.50 3.05
N LEU A 116 -1.72 26.73 3.30
CA LEU A 116 -2.26 27.95 2.67
C LEU A 116 -2.14 27.92 1.15
N GLN A 117 -0.98 27.47 0.63
CA GLN A 117 -0.78 27.31 -0.81
C GLN A 117 -1.79 26.32 -1.43
N ILE A 118 -1.97 25.15 -0.81
CA ILE A 118 -2.92 24.12 -1.29
C ILE A 118 -4.37 24.61 -1.16
N GLN A 119 -4.73 25.30 -0.06
CA GLN A 119 -6.03 25.94 0.07
C GLN A 119 -6.32 26.91 -1.07
N GLY A 120 -5.34 27.75 -1.42
CA GLY A 120 -5.45 28.67 -2.57
C GLY A 120 -5.65 27.93 -3.90
N LEU A 121 -4.97 26.81 -4.12
CA LEU A 121 -5.15 25.98 -5.31
C LEU A 121 -6.56 25.36 -5.39
N LEU A 122 -7.12 24.98 -4.25
CA LEU A 122 -8.44 24.35 -4.16
C LEU A 122 -9.62 25.34 -4.03
N ALA A 123 -9.35 26.63 -3.87
CA ALA A 123 -10.40 27.63 -3.59
C ALA A 123 -11.54 27.63 -4.62
N ASN A 124 -11.19 27.48 -5.91
CA ASN A 124 -12.15 27.47 -7.02
C ASN A 124 -12.50 26.06 -7.53
N VAL A 125 -12.15 25.01 -6.80
CA VAL A 125 -12.45 23.62 -7.17
C VAL A 125 -13.72 23.16 -6.45
N SER A 126 -14.68 22.62 -7.18
CA SER A 126 -15.94 22.11 -6.61
C SER A 126 -15.67 20.93 -5.64
N SER A 127 -16.58 20.66 -4.71
CA SER A 127 -16.47 19.53 -3.79
C SER A 127 -16.40 18.18 -4.52
N ALA A 128 -17.15 18.04 -5.62
CA ALA A 128 -17.12 16.85 -6.46
C ALA A 128 -15.74 16.65 -7.13
N ASP A 129 -15.18 17.72 -7.73
CA ASP A 129 -13.86 17.67 -8.37
C ASP A 129 -12.74 17.45 -7.35
N ARG A 130 -12.88 17.97 -6.12
CA ARG A 130 -11.92 17.68 -5.03
C ARG A 130 -11.90 16.20 -4.68
N ALA A 131 -13.06 15.54 -4.63
CA ALA A 131 -13.13 14.10 -4.37
C ALA A 131 -12.41 13.30 -5.47
N VAL A 132 -12.69 13.62 -6.74
CA VAL A 132 -12.01 13.01 -7.91
C VAL A 132 -10.50 13.27 -7.88
N LEU A 133 -10.08 14.49 -7.55
CA LEU A 133 -8.65 14.84 -7.43
C LEU A 133 -7.95 14.01 -6.35
N LEU A 134 -8.54 13.88 -5.16
CA LEU A 134 -7.96 13.09 -4.06
C LEU A 134 -7.84 11.61 -4.41
N GLU A 135 -8.85 11.03 -5.05
CA GLU A 135 -8.82 9.65 -5.54
C GLU A 135 -7.73 9.47 -6.60
N SER A 136 -7.64 10.41 -7.57
CA SER A 136 -6.62 10.38 -8.62
C SER A 136 -5.20 10.47 -8.05
N LEU A 137 -4.96 11.35 -7.07
CA LEU A 137 -3.67 11.47 -6.40
C LEU A 137 -3.28 10.20 -5.62
N ALA A 138 -4.25 9.57 -4.95
CA ALA A 138 -4.03 8.30 -4.27
C ALA A 138 -3.66 7.19 -5.27
N LYS A 139 -4.34 7.14 -6.41
CA LYS A 139 -4.08 6.19 -7.49
C LYS A 139 -2.71 6.41 -8.14
N ILE A 140 -2.36 7.66 -8.48
CA ILE A 140 -1.04 8.01 -9.02
C ILE A 140 0.06 7.59 -8.04
N ARG A 141 -0.08 7.92 -6.75
CA ARG A 141 0.88 7.53 -5.73
C ARG A 141 1.04 6.01 -5.64
N SER A 142 -0.06 5.26 -5.69
CA SER A 142 -0.04 3.80 -5.65
C SER A 142 0.69 3.19 -6.85
N ILE A 143 0.44 3.73 -8.06
CA ILE A 143 1.04 3.22 -9.31
C ILE A 143 2.54 3.55 -9.39
N LEU A 144 2.94 4.77 -8.99
CA LEU A 144 4.32 5.25 -9.10
C LEU A 144 5.18 4.96 -7.85
N SER A 145 4.58 4.46 -6.78
CA SER A 145 5.38 4.03 -5.62
C SER A 145 6.19 2.81 -6.02
N GLU A 146 7.52 2.93 -6.00
CA GLU A 146 8.37 1.75 -6.08
C GLU A 146 8.02 0.82 -4.90
N PRO A 147 7.86 -0.49 -5.14
CA PRO A 147 7.73 -1.43 -4.04
C PRO A 147 8.99 -1.29 -3.17
N LYS A 148 8.82 -0.84 -1.93
CA LYS A 148 9.93 -0.84 -0.97
C LYS A 148 10.49 -2.25 -0.92
N ALA A 149 11.81 -2.41 -0.93
CA ALA A 149 12.45 -3.70 -0.73
C ALA A 149 11.80 -4.38 0.49
N GLY A 150 11.25 -5.58 0.29
CA GLY A 150 10.42 -6.25 1.28
C GLY A 150 8.95 -5.79 1.34
N SER A 151 8.47 -4.89 0.46
CA SER A 151 7.06 -4.52 0.40
C SER A 151 6.24 -5.61 -0.27
N VAL A 152 5.10 -5.92 0.35
CA VAL A 152 4.14 -6.87 -0.21
C VAL A 152 3.23 -6.14 -1.20
N ARG A 153 3.25 -6.55 -2.47
CA ARG A 153 2.35 -6.09 -3.53
C ARG A 153 1.21 -7.10 -3.70
N ILE A 154 -0.03 -6.62 -3.71
CA ILE A 154 -1.21 -7.46 -3.99
C ILE A 154 -1.68 -7.19 -5.40
N VAL A 155 -1.88 -8.25 -6.18
CA VAL A 155 -2.32 -8.20 -7.57
C VAL A 155 -3.58 -9.03 -7.73
N ARG A 156 -4.66 -8.43 -8.25
CA ARG A 156 -5.83 -9.18 -8.73
C ARG A 156 -5.54 -9.69 -10.14
N LEU A 157 -5.77 -10.95 -10.36
CA LEU A 157 -5.53 -11.59 -11.66
C LEU A 157 -6.63 -11.23 -12.66
N SER A 158 -6.24 -11.00 -13.91
CA SER A 158 -7.13 -10.90 -15.09
C SER A 158 -7.18 -12.18 -15.91
N GLN A 159 -6.26 -13.11 -15.65
CA GLN A 159 -6.19 -14.45 -16.24
C GLN A 159 -5.38 -15.36 -15.32
N PRO A 160 -5.57 -16.68 -15.37
CA PRO A 160 -4.72 -17.62 -14.64
C PRO A 160 -3.25 -17.50 -15.09
N ASN A 161 -2.33 -17.72 -14.15
CA ASN A 161 -0.90 -17.77 -14.44
C ASN A 161 -0.22 -18.86 -13.60
N ASP A 162 1.02 -19.18 -13.92
CA ASP A 162 1.78 -20.25 -13.26
C ASP A 162 1.93 -20.04 -11.75
N ASP A 163 2.06 -18.77 -11.31
CA ASP A 163 2.14 -18.43 -9.90
C ASP A 163 0.86 -18.78 -9.14
N ALA A 164 -0.30 -18.53 -9.73
CA ALA A 164 -1.58 -18.89 -9.13
C ALA A 164 -1.75 -20.41 -9.02
N ILE A 165 -1.43 -21.12 -10.10
CA ILE A 165 -1.51 -22.57 -10.14
C ILE A 165 -0.60 -23.17 -9.07
N ARG A 166 0.65 -22.72 -8.99
CA ARG A 166 1.65 -23.18 -8.01
C ARG A 166 1.18 -22.92 -6.58
N LEU A 167 0.75 -21.70 -6.25
CA LEU A 167 0.33 -21.36 -4.88
C LEU A 167 -0.95 -22.07 -4.46
N LEU A 168 -1.88 -22.31 -5.38
CA LEU A 168 -3.05 -23.12 -5.11
C LEU A 168 -2.69 -24.59 -4.88
N GLN A 169 -1.75 -25.15 -5.64
CA GLN A 169 -1.24 -26.51 -5.39
C GLN A 169 -0.60 -26.62 -4.00
N GLU A 170 0.29 -25.68 -3.65
CA GLU A 170 0.89 -25.62 -2.31
C GLU A 170 -0.17 -25.52 -1.20
N TYR A 171 -1.21 -24.71 -1.43
CA TYR A 171 -2.34 -24.63 -0.50
C TYR A 171 -3.06 -25.98 -0.33
N TYR A 172 -3.39 -26.66 -1.45
CA TYR A 172 -4.11 -27.96 -1.40
C TYR A 172 -3.31 -29.03 -0.65
N GLU A 173 -1.99 -29.02 -0.80
CA GLU A 173 -1.11 -29.93 -0.09
C GLU A 173 -1.02 -29.57 1.41
N ALA A 174 -0.83 -28.29 1.72
CA ALA A 174 -0.69 -27.80 3.09
C ALA A 174 -1.94 -28.00 3.95
N VAL A 175 -3.14 -28.03 3.33
CA VAL A 175 -4.43 -28.08 4.02
C VAL A 175 -5.18 -29.39 3.72
N HIS A 176 -4.54 -30.33 3.00
CA HIS A 176 -5.09 -31.63 2.61
C HIS A 176 -6.46 -31.54 1.94
N VAL A 177 -6.66 -30.56 1.04
CA VAL A 177 -7.91 -30.38 0.31
C VAL A 177 -8.11 -31.50 -0.68
N VAL A 178 -9.25 -32.18 -0.59
CA VAL A 178 -9.61 -33.30 -1.49
C VAL A 178 -10.04 -32.77 -2.86
N GLN A 179 -10.92 -31.79 -2.90
CA GLN A 179 -11.43 -31.20 -4.13
C GLN A 179 -10.58 -29.99 -4.55
N ARG A 180 -9.83 -30.14 -5.66
CA ARG A 180 -8.93 -29.11 -6.19
C ARG A 180 -9.59 -28.39 -7.36
N ASP A 181 -9.32 -27.07 -7.45
CA ASP A 181 -9.81 -26.29 -8.59
C ASP A 181 -8.96 -26.60 -9.83
N THR A 182 -9.60 -26.72 -10.99
CA THR A 182 -8.93 -26.85 -12.29
C THR A 182 -8.59 -25.47 -12.84
N PRO A 183 -7.68 -25.33 -13.83
CA PRO A 183 -7.42 -24.06 -14.50
C PRO A 183 -8.69 -23.41 -15.07
N GLU A 184 -9.62 -24.20 -15.62
CA GLU A 184 -10.91 -23.73 -16.14
C GLU A 184 -11.82 -23.22 -15.02
N ALA A 185 -11.79 -23.85 -13.84
CA ALA A 185 -12.53 -23.36 -12.68
C ALA A 185 -11.97 -22.03 -12.16
N ILE A 186 -10.64 -21.87 -12.17
CA ILE A 186 -9.97 -20.62 -11.81
C ILE A 186 -10.32 -19.53 -12.83
N GLN A 187 -10.34 -19.83 -14.14
CA GLN A 187 -10.75 -18.88 -15.17
C GLN A 187 -12.18 -18.42 -14.96
N LYS A 188 -13.13 -19.31 -14.67
CA LYS A 188 -14.52 -18.96 -14.36
C LYS A 188 -14.64 -18.00 -13.16
N ILE A 189 -13.81 -18.18 -12.12
CA ILE A 189 -13.79 -17.27 -10.98
C ILE A 189 -13.27 -15.89 -11.39
N ILE A 190 -12.28 -15.83 -12.27
CA ILE A 190 -11.71 -14.56 -12.75
C ILE A 190 -12.69 -13.81 -13.65
N ASP A 191 -13.45 -14.53 -14.49
CA ASP A 191 -14.43 -13.97 -15.43
C ASP A 191 -15.71 -13.48 -14.74
N ASP A 192 -16.02 -13.97 -13.53
CA ASP A 192 -17.17 -13.52 -12.76
C ASP A 192 -16.91 -12.11 -12.20
N PRO A 193 -17.80 -11.12 -12.48
CA PRO A 193 -17.62 -9.75 -12.02
C PRO A 193 -17.60 -9.57 -10.49
N CYS A 194 -18.24 -10.48 -9.75
CA CYS A 194 -18.29 -10.42 -8.28
C CYS A 194 -17.27 -11.33 -7.58
N SER A 195 -16.43 -12.02 -8.37
CA SER A 195 -15.41 -12.96 -7.89
C SER A 195 -14.00 -12.51 -8.27
N GLY A 196 -12.97 -13.19 -7.78
CA GLY A 196 -11.60 -12.90 -8.17
C GLY A 196 -10.55 -13.72 -7.43
N VAL A 197 -9.35 -13.67 -7.97
CA VAL A 197 -8.14 -14.29 -7.41
C VAL A 197 -7.09 -13.21 -7.21
N TRP A 198 -6.49 -13.16 -6.02
CA TRP A 198 -5.41 -12.23 -5.68
C TRP A 198 -4.16 -12.99 -5.30
N LEU A 199 -3.03 -12.52 -5.79
CA LEU A 199 -1.70 -12.98 -5.40
C LEU A 199 -0.98 -11.88 -4.60
N ALA A 200 -0.21 -12.31 -3.60
CA ALA A 200 0.73 -11.46 -2.89
C ALA A 200 2.14 -11.73 -3.40
N TYR A 201 2.81 -10.68 -3.82
CA TYR A 201 4.22 -10.70 -4.22
C TYR A 201 5.07 -10.04 -3.14
N LEU A 202 6.09 -10.73 -2.70
CA LEU A 202 7.17 -10.17 -1.90
C LEU A 202 8.37 -10.03 -2.83
N GLU A 203 8.79 -8.79 -3.12
CA GLU A 203 9.66 -8.49 -4.24
C GLU A 203 9.02 -9.01 -5.55
N GLU A 204 9.73 -9.82 -6.35
CA GLU A 204 9.20 -10.40 -7.60
C GLU A 204 8.62 -11.81 -7.43
N LYS A 205 8.62 -12.35 -6.21
CA LYS A 205 8.17 -13.72 -5.93
C LYS A 205 6.74 -13.74 -5.41
N ALA A 206 5.87 -14.51 -6.04
CA ALA A 206 4.52 -14.78 -5.53
C ALA A 206 4.61 -15.71 -4.31
N VAL A 207 4.09 -15.24 -3.17
CA VAL A 207 4.25 -15.87 -1.85
C VAL A 207 2.94 -16.13 -1.11
N GLY A 208 1.81 -15.72 -1.67
CA GLY A 208 0.51 -15.99 -1.07
C GLY A 208 -0.64 -15.72 -2.03
N CYS A 209 -1.80 -16.28 -1.74
CA CYS A 209 -3.00 -16.12 -2.55
C CYS A 209 -4.26 -16.06 -1.69
N VAL A 210 -5.35 -15.53 -2.28
CA VAL A 210 -6.72 -15.62 -1.76
C VAL A 210 -7.70 -15.60 -2.94
N VAL A 211 -8.84 -16.26 -2.76
CA VAL A 211 -9.93 -16.33 -3.74
C VAL A 211 -11.19 -15.77 -3.09
N LEU A 212 -11.91 -14.90 -3.80
CA LEU A 212 -13.29 -14.55 -3.52
C LEU A 212 -14.19 -15.22 -4.57
N ARG A 213 -15.25 -15.87 -4.12
CA ARG A 213 -16.27 -16.44 -4.99
C ARG A 213 -17.63 -15.87 -4.59
N ALA A 214 -18.40 -15.40 -5.56
CA ALA A 214 -19.78 -15.01 -5.31
C ALA A 214 -20.59 -16.21 -4.78
N LEU A 215 -21.52 -15.96 -3.86
CA LEU A 215 -22.44 -16.97 -3.33
C LEU A 215 -23.82 -16.76 -3.94
N ASP A 216 -24.20 -17.57 -4.92
CA ASP A 216 -25.52 -17.49 -5.57
C ASP A 216 -26.67 -17.78 -4.60
N SER A 217 -26.41 -18.59 -3.57
CA SER A 217 -27.40 -18.99 -2.56
C SER A 217 -27.69 -17.91 -1.52
N ILE A 218 -26.86 -16.88 -1.40
CA ILE A 218 -26.99 -15.84 -0.38
C ILE A 218 -26.86 -14.46 -1.06
N PRO A 219 -27.92 -13.64 -1.10
CA PRO A 219 -27.87 -12.34 -1.74
C PRO A 219 -26.80 -11.42 -1.15
N PHE A 220 -26.07 -10.72 -2.02
CA PHE A 220 -25.01 -9.77 -1.67
C PHE A 220 -23.89 -10.37 -0.82
N ALA A 221 -23.58 -11.65 -1.02
CA ALA A 221 -22.54 -12.36 -0.28
C ALA A 221 -21.46 -12.93 -1.21
N GLY A 222 -20.24 -12.93 -0.71
CA GLY A 222 -19.11 -13.64 -1.29
C GLY A 222 -18.50 -14.63 -0.29
N GLU A 223 -17.76 -15.59 -0.79
CA GLU A 223 -17.05 -16.59 0.00
C GLU A 223 -15.54 -16.42 -0.16
N CYS A 224 -14.85 -16.20 0.96
CA CYS A 224 -13.40 -16.18 1.01
C CYS A 224 -12.86 -17.60 1.04
N LYS A 225 -12.05 -17.96 0.07
CA LYS A 225 -11.45 -19.28 -0.10
C LYS A 225 -9.95 -19.20 -0.35
N ARG A 226 -9.26 -20.30 -0.10
CA ARG A 226 -7.86 -20.49 -0.52
C ARG A 226 -6.90 -19.43 0.01
N LEU A 227 -7.15 -18.87 1.21
CA LEU A 227 -6.17 -17.98 1.84
C LEU A 227 -4.92 -18.77 2.21
N TYR A 228 -3.81 -18.44 1.57
CA TYR A 228 -2.54 -19.12 1.79
C TYR A 228 -1.38 -18.12 1.79
N VAL A 229 -0.41 -18.35 2.64
CA VAL A 229 0.87 -17.65 2.65
C VAL A 229 1.96 -18.68 2.89
N GLN A 230 2.94 -18.71 2.00
CA GLN A 230 4.11 -19.60 2.12
C GLN A 230 4.74 -19.47 3.51
N PRO A 231 5.07 -20.60 4.18
CA PRO A 231 5.62 -20.58 5.55
C PRO A 231 6.80 -19.63 5.74
N ALA A 232 7.74 -19.61 4.78
CA ALA A 232 8.94 -18.75 4.81
C ALA A 232 8.63 -17.24 4.72
N SER A 233 7.44 -16.87 4.24
CA SER A 233 7.03 -15.47 4.06
C SER A 233 6.02 -14.99 5.11
N ARG A 234 5.74 -15.80 6.12
CA ARG A 234 4.85 -15.41 7.23
C ARG A 234 5.49 -14.32 8.09
N GLY A 235 4.69 -13.58 8.85
CA GLY A 235 5.17 -12.47 9.68
C GLY A 235 5.15 -11.09 8.99
N HIS A 236 5.01 -11.03 7.66
CA HIS A 236 4.95 -9.79 6.87
C HIS A 236 3.53 -9.24 6.68
N ARG A 237 2.56 -9.69 7.46
CA ARG A 237 1.14 -9.32 7.39
C ARG A 237 0.51 -9.54 5.99
N ILE A 238 1.01 -10.53 5.25
CA ILE A 238 0.57 -10.82 3.87
C ILE A 238 -0.90 -11.26 3.86
N ALA A 239 -1.29 -12.12 4.79
CA ALA A 239 -2.68 -12.59 4.89
C ALA A 239 -3.66 -11.44 5.13
N GLU A 240 -3.32 -10.48 6.01
CA GLU A 240 -4.13 -9.28 6.25
C GLU A 240 -4.28 -8.45 4.97
N LYS A 241 -3.19 -8.22 4.23
CA LYS A 241 -3.22 -7.43 2.99
C LYS A 241 -4.03 -8.10 1.88
N LEU A 242 -3.95 -9.44 1.77
CA LEU A 242 -4.78 -10.21 0.84
C LEU A 242 -6.27 -10.06 1.18
N LEU A 243 -6.63 -10.19 2.46
CA LEU A 243 -8.00 -10.01 2.92
C LEU A 243 -8.48 -8.55 2.77
N ASP A 244 -7.61 -7.56 3.00
CA ASP A 244 -7.95 -6.15 2.77
C ASP A 244 -8.32 -5.89 1.31
N ALA A 245 -7.51 -6.36 0.36
CA ALA A 245 -7.75 -6.20 -1.07
C ALA A 245 -9.02 -6.93 -1.53
N GLN A 246 -9.26 -8.14 -1.02
CA GLN A 246 -10.47 -8.92 -1.29
C GLN A 246 -11.73 -8.22 -0.75
N GLU A 247 -11.69 -7.73 0.48
CA GLU A 247 -12.82 -7.05 1.12
C GLU A 247 -13.13 -5.71 0.46
N GLU A 248 -12.10 -4.94 0.03
CA GLU A 248 -12.27 -3.69 -0.71
C GLU A 248 -12.95 -3.95 -2.06
N PHE A 249 -12.48 -4.95 -2.80
CA PHE A 249 -13.13 -5.36 -4.04
C PHE A 249 -14.57 -5.80 -3.81
N ALA A 250 -14.83 -6.64 -2.81
CA ALA A 250 -16.18 -7.11 -2.49
C ALA A 250 -17.14 -5.93 -2.23
N ARG A 251 -16.70 -4.89 -1.49
CA ARG A 251 -17.47 -3.66 -1.29
C ARG A 251 -17.74 -2.92 -2.61
N SER A 252 -16.75 -2.84 -3.51
CA SER A 252 -16.91 -2.18 -4.81
C SER A 252 -17.93 -2.89 -5.71
N GLN A 253 -18.14 -4.18 -5.49
CA GLN A 253 -19.16 -5.00 -6.16
C GLN A 253 -20.51 -5.04 -5.39
N ASN A 254 -20.70 -4.15 -4.40
CA ASN A 254 -21.90 -4.07 -3.56
C ASN A 254 -22.18 -5.33 -2.71
N LEU A 255 -21.18 -6.18 -2.49
CA LEU A 255 -21.31 -7.27 -1.53
C LEU A 255 -21.35 -6.69 -0.11
N ARG A 256 -22.20 -7.26 0.72
CA ARG A 256 -22.40 -6.84 2.11
C ARG A 256 -21.82 -7.82 3.11
N TRP A 257 -21.66 -9.07 2.68
CA TRP A 257 -21.21 -10.15 3.53
C TRP A 257 -20.08 -10.92 2.90
N ILE A 258 -19.08 -11.30 3.70
CA ILE A 258 -18.11 -12.32 3.33
C ILE A 258 -18.28 -13.49 4.29
N TYR A 259 -18.47 -14.67 3.71
CA TYR A 259 -18.49 -15.95 4.38
C TYR A 259 -17.17 -16.67 4.18
N LEU A 260 -16.84 -17.57 5.09
CA LEU A 260 -15.74 -18.52 4.93
C LEU A 260 -16.02 -19.78 5.75
N ASP A 261 -15.48 -20.88 5.28
CA ASP A 261 -15.42 -22.13 6.00
C ASP A 261 -13.96 -22.49 6.32
N SER A 262 -13.77 -23.24 7.39
CA SER A 262 -12.46 -23.68 7.87
C SER A 262 -12.61 -24.97 8.66
N TYR A 263 -11.51 -25.51 9.19
CA TYR A 263 -11.56 -26.62 10.14
C TYR A 263 -10.68 -26.32 11.36
N ASP A 264 -10.99 -26.99 12.48
CA ASP A 264 -10.50 -26.64 13.82
C ASP A 264 -8.97 -26.59 13.96
N ASP A 265 -8.24 -27.39 13.18
CA ASP A 265 -6.77 -27.41 13.23
C ASP A 265 -6.10 -26.15 12.68
N LEU A 266 -6.82 -25.37 11.87
CA LEU A 266 -6.33 -24.10 11.32
C LEU A 266 -6.44 -22.94 12.34
N LYS A 267 -6.01 -23.15 13.57
CA LYS A 267 -6.13 -22.20 14.70
C LYS A 267 -5.62 -20.82 14.41
N VAL A 268 -4.50 -20.70 13.67
CA VAL A 268 -3.89 -19.40 13.32
C VAL A 268 -4.79 -18.62 12.35
N ALA A 269 -5.35 -19.29 11.34
CA ALA A 269 -6.26 -18.67 10.39
C ALA A 269 -7.59 -18.26 11.06
N ILE A 270 -8.16 -19.13 11.91
CA ILE A 270 -9.37 -18.84 12.68
C ILE A 270 -9.15 -17.62 13.60
N ALA A 271 -8.01 -17.56 14.29
CA ALA A 271 -7.66 -16.42 15.14
C ALA A 271 -7.52 -15.12 14.32
N LEU A 272 -6.96 -15.18 13.10
CA LEU A 272 -6.89 -14.04 12.19
C LEU A 272 -8.29 -13.57 11.81
N TYR A 273 -9.17 -14.46 11.37
CA TYR A 273 -10.54 -14.11 10.98
C TYR A 273 -11.32 -13.49 12.14
N ARG A 274 -11.23 -14.05 13.34
CA ARG A 274 -11.89 -13.49 14.54
C ARG A 274 -11.39 -12.09 14.88
N ARG A 275 -10.07 -11.83 14.83
CA ARG A 275 -9.49 -10.48 15.02
C ARG A 275 -9.99 -9.49 13.99
N ARG A 276 -10.32 -9.96 12.79
CA ARG A 276 -10.90 -9.11 11.72
C ARG A 276 -12.40 -8.91 11.84
N GLY A 277 -13.05 -9.45 12.88
CA GLY A 277 -14.47 -9.27 13.13
C GLY A 277 -15.37 -10.29 12.43
N TYR A 278 -14.82 -11.43 11.99
CA TYR A 278 -15.65 -12.55 11.56
C TYR A 278 -16.28 -13.22 12.79
N VAL A 279 -17.58 -13.49 12.72
CA VAL A 279 -18.38 -14.15 13.74
C VAL A 279 -18.87 -15.50 13.25
N SER A 280 -19.14 -16.42 14.18
CA SER A 280 -19.69 -17.75 13.83
C SER A 280 -21.06 -17.60 13.17
N CYS A 281 -21.34 -18.46 12.20
CA CYS A 281 -22.62 -18.55 11.52
C CYS A 281 -23.01 -20.03 11.31
N GLU A 282 -24.22 -20.24 10.85
CA GLU A 282 -24.70 -21.56 10.46
C GLU A 282 -23.97 -22.06 9.22
N ARG A 283 -23.96 -23.38 9.03
CA ARG A 283 -23.43 -24.05 7.84
C ARG A 283 -24.17 -23.51 6.60
N TYR A 284 -23.45 -23.00 5.62
CA TYR A 284 -24.00 -22.40 4.40
C TYR A 284 -23.58 -23.13 3.12
N ASN A 285 -22.71 -24.14 3.23
CA ASN A 285 -22.24 -24.97 2.12
C ASN A 285 -22.08 -26.43 2.55
N ASP A 286 -21.89 -27.30 1.56
CA ASP A 286 -21.80 -28.77 1.76
C ASP A 286 -20.35 -29.26 1.83
N ASN A 287 -19.37 -28.41 2.17
CA ASN A 287 -17.99 -28.84 2.34
C ASN A 287 -17.85 -29.84 3.50
N PRO A 288 -17.56 -31.13 3.22
CA PRO A 288 -17.52 -32.17 4.29
C PRO A 288 -16.31 -31.98 5.21
N GLN A 289 -15.27 -31.29 4.80
CA GLN A 289 -14.08 -31.07 5.60
C GLN A 289 -14.23 -29.88 6.56
N ALA A 290 -15.25 -29.04 6.40
CA ALA A 290 -15.43 -27.84 7.20
C ALA A 290 -16.12 -28.14 8.53
N THR A 291 -15.53 -27.69 9.63
CA THR A 291 -16.08 -27.75 10.99
C THR A 291 -16.38 -26.36 11.57
N VAL A 292 -15.82 -25.29 10.95
CA VAL A 292 -15.97 -23.91 11.38
C VAL A 292 -16.55 -23.08 10.24
N PHE A 293 -17.64 -22.34 10.53
CA PHE A 293 -18.32 -21.45 9.58
C PHE A 293 -18.36 -20.05 10.17
N LEU A 294 -17.81 -19.08 9.42
CA LEU A 294 -17.70 -17.70 9.86
C LEU A 294 -18.24 -16.76 8.79
N ARG A 295 -18.76 -15.60 9.24
CA ARG A 295 -19.17 -14.51 8.35
C ARG A 295 -18.79 -13.16 8.90
N ARG A 296 -18.62 -12.18 8.02
CA ARG A 296 -18.35 -10.79 8.37
C ARG A 296 -19.24 -9.84 7.56
N ASN A 297 -19.85 -8.88 8.23
CA ASN A 297 -20.49 -7.75 7.55
C ASN A 297 -19.39 -6.76 7.11
N ILE A 298 -19.33 -6.46 5.80
CA ILE A 298 -18.39 -5.53 5.18
C ILE A 298 -19.05 -4.29 4.62
N ALA A 299 -20.38 -4.14 4.79
CA ALA A 299 -21.08 -2.92 4.37
C ALA A 299 -20.45 -1.67 5.02
N PRO A 300 -20.44 -0.52 4.33
CA PRO A 300 -20.05 0.75 4.96
C PRO A 300 -20.85 0.94 6.25
N ARG A 301 -20.18 1.37 7.31
CA ARG A 301 -20.91 1.82 8.50
C ARG A 301 -21.68 3.08 8.12
N ALA A 302 -23.00 3.04 8.31
CA ALA A 302 -23.86 4.19 8.16
C ALA A 302 -23.41 5.34 9.04
#